data_8cdc41e7c025bd8edbfad157a5cf1a83
#
_entry.id   8cdc41e7c025bd8edbfad157a5cf1a83
#
_cell.length_a   1.000
_cell.length_b   1.000
_cell.length_c   1.000
_cell.angle_alpha   90.00
_cell.angle_beta   90.00
_cell.angle_gamma   90.00
#
_symmetry.space_group_name_H-M   'P 1'
#
loop_
_entity.id
_entity.type
_entity.pdbx_description
1 polymer ?
#
loop_
_entity_poly.entity_id
_entity_poly.type
_entity_poly.pdbx_seq_one_letter_code
_entity_poly.pdbx_strand_id
1 'polypeptide(L)'
;MSASLLLSWRDGVTASADGEGTLVVQGPSARVSLRRVPVVILETLRQLDPPGLDQDRLCELIQGNGDGALARWYYYLERLTQRGLLCYTARAGEKCLATLVVVSSSFVSRPTQVSAGRRYLLSRFAYLRREGSEAVLESPLAHARIILNDCRAWARGDSSTASVPSRRR
;
A
#
# COMPACT_ATOMS: atom_id res chain seq x y z
N MET A 1 -13.47 10.36 -12.93
CA MET A 1 -13.07 8.97 -12.67
C MET A 1 -12.65 8.91 -11.21
N SER A 2 -13.32 8.12 -10.39
CA SER A 2 -12.95 7.94 -8.98
C SER A 2 -11.73 7.03 -8.91
N ALA A 3 -10.75 7.41 -8.11
CA ALA A 3 -9.63 6.55 -7.77
C ALA A 3 -9.97 5.82 -6.47
N SER A 4 -9.67 4.53 -6.39
CA SER A 4 -9.82 3.71 -5.20
C SER A 4 -8.46 3.16 -4.75
N LEU A 5 -8.38 2.82 -3.47
CA LEU A 5 -7.19 2.23 -2.88
C LEU A 5 -7.51 0.80 -2.44
N LEU A 6 -6.92 -0.17 -3.12
CA LEU A 6 -7.04 -1.58 -2.77
C LEU A 6 -5.96 -1.97 -1.77
N LEU A 7 -6.36 -2.74 -0.78
CA LEU A 7 -5.47 -3.40 0.17
C LEU A 7 -5.38 -4.88 -0.16
N SER A 8 -4.17 -5.40 -0.27
CA SER A 8 -3.93 -6.82 -0.56
C SER A 8 -2.73 -7.36 0.22
N TRP A 9 -2.62 -8.68 0.29
CA TRP A 9 -1.37 -9.30 0.68
C TRP A 9 -0.27 -8.97 -0.33
N ARG A 10 0.94 -8.82 0.18
CA ARG A 10 2.13 -8.72 -0.67
C ARG A 10 2.42 -10.09 -1.30
N ASP A 11 3.01 -10.09 -2.49
CA ASP A 11 3.43 -11.31 -3.17
C ASP A 11 4.33 -12.18 -2.28
N GLY A 12 4.05 -13.49 -2.28
CA GLY A 12 4.74 -14.45 -1.45
C GLY A 12 4.30 -14.45 0.02
N VAL A 13 3.25 -13.72 0.38
CA VAL A 13 2.64 -13.80 1.72
C VAL A 13 1.59 -14.91 1.72
N THR A 14 1.63 -15.71 2.78
CA THR A 14 0.62 -16.73 3.09
C THR A 14 0.01 -16.46 4.44
N ALA A 15 -1.29 -16.65 4.58
CA ALA A 15 -2.04 -16.49 5.83
C ALA A 15 -2.74 -17.80 6.16
N SER A 16 -2.48 -18.33 7.36
CA SER A 16 -3.12 -19.55 7.87
C SER A 16 -3.71 -19.30 9.25
N ALA A 17 -4.95 -19.74 9.45
CA ALA A 17 -5.61 -19.65 10.75
C ALA A 17 -5.76 -21.03 11.36
N ASP A 18 -5.51 -21.16 12.67
CA ASP A 18 -5.87 -22.34 13.44
C ASP A 18 -7.31 -22.27 13.96
N GLY A 19 -7.81 -23.39 14.49
CA GLY A 19 -9.16 -23.48 15.07
C GLY A 19 -9.35 -22.65 16.33
N GLU A 20 -8.28 -22.10 16.93
CA GLU A 20 -8.31 -21.35 18.18
C GLU A 20 -8.31 -19.83 18.00
N GLY A 21 -8.46 -19.35 16.74
CA GLY A 21 -8.49 -17.93 16.39
C GLY A 21 -7.11 -17.29 16.36
N THR A 22 -6.05 -18.09 16.18
CA THR A 22 -4.72 -17.58 15.90
C THR A 22 -4.53 -17.50 14.38
N LEU A 23 -4.12 -16.33 13.88
CA LEU A 23 -3.73 -16.14 12.49
C LEU A 23 -2.21 -16.03 12.40
N VAL A 24 -1.60 -16.90 11.63
CA VAL A 24 -0.17 -16.83 11.29
C VAL A 24 -0.04 -16.32 9.88
N VAL A 25 0.64 -15.18 9.74
CA VAL A 25 0.95 -14.57 8.44
C VAL A 25 2.44 -14.67 8.23
N GLN A 26 2.83 -15.31 7.12
CA GLN A 26 4.21 -15.55 6.73
C GLN A 26 4.49 -14.87 5.41
N GLY A 27 5.48 -13.98 5.37
CA GLY A 27 6.00 -13.36 4.16
C GLY A 27 7.47 -13.67 3.93
N PRO A 28 8.06 -13.16 2.85
CA PRO A 28 9.46 -13.44 2.50
C PRO A 28 10.47 -13.01 3.57
N SER A 29 10.18 -11.95 4.30
CA SER A 29 11.10 -11.35 5.28
C SER A 29 10.52 -11.19 6.69
N ALA A 30 9.27 -11.59 6.91
CA ALA A 30 8.60 -11.40 8.18
C ALA A 30 7.58 -12.49 8.46
N ARG A 31 7.43 -12.81 9.75
CA ARG A 31 6.35 -13.69 10.25
C ARG A 31 5.65 -12.97 11.40
N VAL A 32 4.33 -13.00 11.39
CA VAL A 32 3.47 -12.41 12.42
C VAL A 32 2.47 -13.45 12.89
N SER A 33 2.34 -13.61 14.20
CA SER A 33 1.27 -14.39 14.81
C SER A 33 0.32 -13.43 15.53
N LEU A 34 -0.94 -13.45 15.16
CA LEU A 34 -2.01 -12.69 15.77
C LEU A 34 -2.89 -13.67 16.54
N ARG A 35 -3.02 -13.45 17.86
CA ARG A 35 -3.83 -14.33 18.73
C ARG A 35 -5.18 -13.73 19.02
N ARG A 36 -6.18 -14.58 19.21
CA ARG A 36 -7.57 -14.19 19.55
C ARG A 36 -8.13 -13.19 18.54
N VAL A 37 -7.88 -13.44 17.27
CA VAL A 37 -8.42 -12.59 16.19
C VAL A 37 -9.90 -12.85 16.08
N PRO A 38 -10.78 -11.83 16.15
CA PRO A 38 -12.21 -12.00 15.95
C PRO A 38 -12.51 -12.63 14.59
N VAL A 39 -13.54 -13.48 14.53
CA VAL A 39 -13.90 -14.23 13.32
C VAL A 39 -14.12 -13.30 12.13
N VAL A 40 -14.82 -12.17 12.33
CA VAL A 40 -15.03 -11.18 11.25
C VAL A 40 -13.73 -10.63 10.68
N ILE A 41 -12.73 -10.39 11.53
CA ILE A 41 -11.42 -9.90 11.07
C ILE A 41 -10.67 -11.02 10.34
N LEU A 42 -10.75 -12.27 10.80
CA LEU A 42 -10.17 -13.41 10.08
C LEU A 42 -10.76 -13.58 8.69
N GLU A 43 -12.08 -13.49 8.57
CA GLU A 43 -12.78 -13.58 7.29
C GLU A 43 -12.44 -12.43 6.37
N THR A 44 -12.32 -11.21 6.92
CA THR A 44 -11.91 -10.03 6.15
C THR A 44 -10.46 -10.14 5.68
N LEU A 45 -9.54 -10.61 6.54
CA LEU A 45 -8.14 -10.82 6.17
C LEU A 45 -7.96 -11.90 5.09
N ARG A 46 -8.81 -12.92 5.05
CA ARG A 46 -8.83 -13.94 3.97
C ARG A 46 -9.21 -13.35 2.61
N GLN A 47 -9.94 -12.25 2.58
CA GLN A 47 -10.34 -11.59 1.34
C GLN A 47 -9.26 -10.65 0.78
N LEU A 48 -8.11 -10.54 1.45
CA LEU A 48 -6.99 -9.72 0.98
C LEU A 48 -6.12 -10.40 -0.09
N ASP A 49 -6.47 -11.61 -0.54
CA ASP A 49 -5.80 -12.23 -1.66
C ASP A 49 -5.93 -11.35 -2.92
N PRO A 50 -4.91 -11.29 -3.78
CA PRO A 50 -4.96 -10.47 -4.98
C PRO A 50 -6.23 -10.72 -5.82
N PRO A 51 -6.88 -9.67 -6.31
CA PRO A 51 -6.44 -8.27 -6.41
C PRO A 51 -6.64 -7.43 -5.14
N GLY A 52 -7.14 -8.01 -4.05
CA GLY A 52 -7.43 -7.32 -2.79
C GLY A 52 -8.81 -6.64 -2.77
N LEU A 53 -9.08 -5.91 -1.69
CA LEU A 53 -10.33 -5.20 -1.48
C LEU A 53 -10.11 -3.70 -1.32
N ASP A 54 -11.14 -2.96 -1.70
CA ASP A 54 -11.22 -1.52 -1.44
C ASP A 54 -11.21 -1.25 0.08
N GLN A 55 -10.45 -0.25 0.50
CA GLN A 55 -10.26 0.06 1.92
C GLN A 55 -11.58 0.50 2.58
N ASP A 56 -12.43 1.23 1.87
CA ASP A 56 -13.72 1.67 2.39
C ASP A 56 -14.62 0.47 2.61
N ARG A 57 -14.63 -0.47 1.66
CA ARG A 57 -15.37 -1.72 1.78
C ARG A 57 -14.92 -2.57 2.96
N LEU A 58 -13.62 -2.63 3.23
CA LEU A 58 -13.08 -3.32 4.40
C LEU A 58 -13.57 -2.70 5.72
N CYS A 59 -13.59 -1.36 5.79
CA CYS A 59 -14.11 -0.65 6.95
C CYS A 59 -15.61 -0.95 7.18
N GLU A 60 -16.41 -0.95 6.11
CA GLU A 60 -17.84 -1.28 6.19
C GLU A 60 -18.07 -2.69 6.73
N LEU A 61 -17.31 -3.70 6.25
CA LEU A 61 -17.42 -5.08 6.72
C LEU A 61 -17.14 -5.22 8.22
N ILE A 62 -16.25 -4.40 8.76
CA ILE A 62 -15.84 -4.45 10.17
C ILE A 62 -16.78 -3.63 11.07
N GLN A 63 -17.26 -2.47 10.62
CA GLN A 63 -18.08 -1.55 11.43
C GLN A 63 -19.38 -2.18 11.94
N GLY A 64 -19.98 -3.11 11.18
CA GLY A 64 -21.21 -3.81 11.58
C GLY A 64 -21.05 -4.85 12.71
N ASN A 65 -19.84 -5.07 13.24
CA ASN A 65 -19.52 -6.21 14.09
C ASN A 65 -19.16 -5.87 15.55
N GLY A 66 -19.79 -4.82 16.10
CA GLY A 66 -19.73 -4.48 17.53
C GLY A 66 -18.62 -3.51 17.93
N ASP A 67 -18.71 -3.05 19.19
CA ASP A 67 -17.81 -2.06 19.76
C ASP A 67 -16.35 -2.57 19.81
N GLY A 68 -15.46 -1.77 19.29
CA GLY A 68 -14.01 -2.04 19.30
C GLY A 68 -13.49 -2.92 18.15
N ALA A 69 -14.34 -3.47 17.28
CA ALA A 69 -13.89 -4.26 16.13
C ALA A 69 -13.03 -3.43 15.17
N LEU A 70 -13.44 -2.19 14.89
CA LEU A 70 -12.71 -1.28 14.03
C LEU A 70 -11.33 -0.88 14.60
N ALA A 71 -11.25 -0.63 15.91
CA ALA A 71 -9.99 -0.31 16.58
C ALA A 71 -9.00 -1.49 16.50
N ARG A 72 -9.48 -2.73 16.71
CA ARG A 72 -8.67 -3.94 16.54
C ARG A 72 -8.24 -4.15 15.09
N TRP A 73 -9.12 -3.87 14.15
CA TRP A 73 -8.81 -3.92 12.71
C TRP A 73 -7.63 -2.99 12.37
N TYR A 74 -7.69 -1.72 12.75
CA TYR A 74 -6.60 -0.78 12.53
C TYR A 74 -5.30 -1.20 13.21
N TYR A 75 -5.36 -1.74 14.42
CA TYR A 75 -4.20 -2.27 15.12
C TYR A 75 -3.55 -3.42 14.33
N TYR A 76 -4.33 -4.37 13.80
CA TYR A 76 -3.78 -5.46 12.99
C TYR A 76 -3.25 -4.97 11.65
N LEU A 77 -3.96 -4.05 10.99
CA LEU A 77 -3.47 -3.44 9.74
C LEU A 77 -2.13 -2.75 9.94
N GLU A 78 -2.00 -1.93 10.96
CA GLU A 78 -0.75 -1.23 11.27
C GLU A 78 0.38 -2.25 11.50
N ARG A 79 0.15 -3.27 12.30
CA ARG A 79 1.13 -4.30 12.60
C ARG A 79 1.56 -5.09 11.36
N LEU A 80 0.64 -5.46 10.49
CA LEU A 80 0.92 -6.16 9.24
C LEU A 80 1.64 -5.25 8.25
N THR A 81 1.21 -3.99 8.14
CA THR A 81 1.83 -2.97 7.29
C THR A 81 3.28 -2.71 7.69
N GLN A 82 3.56 -2.48 8.97
CA GLN A 82 4.91 -2.24 9.47
C GLN A 82 5.86 -3.42 9.23
N ARG A 83 5.33 -4.62 9.07
CA ARG A 83 6.09 -5.82 8.74
C ARG A 83 6.22 -6.06 7.23
N GLY A 84 5.70 -5.14 6.41
CA GLY A 84 5.76 -5.23 4.96
C GLY A 84 4.99 -6.42 4.38
N LEU A 85 3.92 -6.85 5.05
CA LEU A 85 3.09 -7.99 4.65
C LEU A 85 1.90 -7.56 3.77
N LEU A 86 1.60 -6.26 3.74
CA LEU A 86 0.50 -5.67 2.98
C LEU A 86 1.01 -4.74 1.89
N CYS A 87 0.24 -4.65 0.80
CA CYS A 87 0.42 -3.70 -0.29
C CYS A 87 -0.82 -2.82 -0.44
N TYR A 88 -0.61 -1.58 -0.91
CA TYR A 88 -1.66 -0.61 -1.20
C TYR A 88 -1.61 -0.26 -2.68
N THR A 89 -2.62 -0.65 -3.44
CA THR A 89 -2.68 -0.44 -4.89
C THR A 89 -3.67 0.65 -5.23
N ALA A 90 -3.18 1.73 -5.83
CA ALA A 90 -4.02 2.78 -6.41
C ALA A 90 -4.60 2.30 -7.74
N ARG A 91 -5.92 2.42 -7.89
CA ARG A 91 -6.66 1.97 -9.06
C ARG A 91 -7.55 3.09 -9.61
N ALA A 92 -7.67 3.17 -10.92
CA ALA A 92 -8.60 4.05 -11.62
C ALA A 92 -9.44 3.23 -12.60
N GLY A 93 -10.70 3.01 -12.27
CA GLY A 93 -11.54 2.04 -12.97
C GLY A 93 -10.92 0.63 -12.85
N GLU A 94 -10.72 -0.07 -13.96
CA GLU A 94 -10.11 -1.40 -14.02
C GLU A 94 -8.57 -1.39 -13.99
N LYS A 95 -7.92 -0.22 -14.03
CA LYS A 95 -6.47 -0.12 -14.16
C LYS A 95 -5.79 0.09 -12.82
N CYS A 96 -4.86 -0.79 -12.49
CA CYS A 96 -3.90 -0.58 -11.41
C CYS A 96 -2.85 0.42 -11.88
N LEU A 97 -2.72 1.55 -11.18
CA LEU A 97 -1.80 2.62 -11.52
C LEU A 97 -0.44 2.43 -10.85
N ALA A 98 -0.47 2.21 -9.55
CA ALA A 98 0.73 2.09 -8.73
C ALA A 98 0.45 1.27 -7.48
N THR A 99 1.47 0.53 -7.02
CA THR A 99 1.41 -0.25 -5.79
C THR A 99 2.48 0.23 -4.82
N LEU A 100 2.05 0.63 -3.63
CA LEU A 100 2.95 0.99 -2.54
C LEU A 100 3.30 -0.27 -1.75
N VAL A 101 4.60 -0.51 -1.59
CA VAL A 101 5.16 -1.63 -0.81
C VAL A 101 5.99 -1.05 0.32
N VAL A 102 5.64 -1.39 1.56
CA VAL A 102 6.36 -0.96 2.75
C VAL A 102 7.67 -1.74 2.87
N VAL A 103 8.78 -1.02 3.12
CA VAL A 103 10.12 -1.60 3.21
C VAL A 103 10.77 -1.42 4.59
N SER A 104 10.16 -0.63 5.46
CA SER A 104 10.67 -0.35 6.81
C SER A 104 9.55 -0.36 7.84
N SER A 105 9.85 -0.90 9.03
CA SER A 105 8.93 -0.88 10.16
C SER A 105 8.61 0.52 10.70
N SER A 106 9.37 1.53 10.29
CA SER A 106 9.11 2.93 10.62
C SER A 106 8.07 3.59 9.70
N PHE A 107 7.50 2.84 8.76
CA PHE A 107 6.42 3.36 7.92
C PHE A 107 5.19 3.68 8.77
N VAL A 108 4.68 4.88 8.59
CA VAL A 108 3.42 5.34 9.19
C VAL A 108 2.49 5.77 8.06
N SER A 109 1.38 5.07 7.93
CA SER A 109 0.31 5.48 7.01
C SER A 109 -0.39 6.70 7.62
N ARG A 110 -0.17 7.87 7.01
CA ARG A 110 -0.90 9.09 7.37
C ARG A 110 -1.79 9.47 6.19
N PRO A 111 -3.09 9.60 6.40
CA PRO A 111 -3.95 10.15 5.37
C PRO A 111 -3.51 11.58 5.08
N THR A 112 -3.03 11.81 3.87
CA THR A 112 -2.65 13.15 3.42
C THR A 112 -3.69 13.60 2.42
N GLN A 113 -4.38 14.69 2.73
CA GLN A 113 -5.28 15.31 1.76
C GLN A 113 -4.43 15.93 0.65
N VAL A 114 -4.55 15.35 -0.53
CA VAL A 114 -3.91 15.86 -1.74
C VAL A 114 -4.81 16.93 -2.34
N SER A 115 -4.32 18.17 -2.36
CA SER A 115 -5.05 19.29 -2.98
C SER A 115 -4.84 19.29 -4.48
N ALA A 116 -5.91 19.23 -5.26
CA ALA A 116 -5.86 19.18 -6.72
C ALA A 116 -5.18 20.40 -7.38
N GLY A 117 -5.10 21.55 -6.69
CA GLY A 117 -4.46 22.77 -7.19
C GLY A 117 -2.99 22.92 -6.80
N ARG A 118 -2.43 22.04 -5.98
CA ARG A 118 -1.03 22.11 -5.57
C ARG A 118 -0.11 21.39 -6.53
N ARG A 119 1.05 22.00 -6.80
CA ARG A 119 2.15 21.33 -7.49
C ARG A 119 2.93 20.53 -6.45
N TYR A 120 3.17 19.26 -6.75
CA TYR A 120 4.00 18.36 -5.94
C TYR A 120 5.28 18.08 -6.71
N LEU A 121 6.40 18.13 -6.02
CA LEU A 121 7.70 17.78 -6.58
C LEU A 121 8.19 16.52 -5.90
N LEU A 122 8.77 15.63 -6.67
CA LEU A 122 9.50 14.49 -6.12
C LEU A 122 10.72 15.00 -5.32
N SER A 123 11.02 14.32 -4.24
CA SER A 123 12.25 14.57 -3.50
C SER A 123 13.45 14.43 -4.43
N ARG A 124 14.47 15.29 -4.27
CA ARG A 124 15.75 15.18 -5.00
C ARG A 124 16.47 13.85 -4.78
N PHE A 125 16.09 13.13 -3.74
CA PHE A 125 16.63 11.79 -3.44
C PHE A 125 15.77 10.67 -4.00
N ALA A 126 14.63 10.99 -4.63
CA ALA A 126 13.82 10.00 -5.31
C ALA A 126 14.45 9.63 -6.65
N TYR A 127 14.49 8.35 -6.94
CA TYR A 127 14.96 7.84 -8.21
C TYR A 127 14.06 6.72 -8.71
N LEU A 128 14.03 6.62 -10.03
CA LEU A 128 13.28 5.58 -10.71
C LEU A 128 14.29 4.56 -11.24
N ARG A 129 14.05 3.30 -10.95
CA ARG A 129 14.86 2.20 -11.48
C ARG A 129 13.98 1.10 -12.04
N ARG A 130 14.57 0.28 -12.87
CA ARG A 130 13.93 -0.94 -13.35
C ARG A 130 14.35 -2.13 -12.48
N GLU A 131 13.37 -2.91 -12.06
CA GLU A 131 13.56 -4.16 -11.32
C GLU A 131 12.83 -5.27 -12.08
N GLY A 132 13.55 -6.06 -12.86
CA GLY A 132 12.92 -7.00 -13.80
C GLY A 132 12.10 -6.27 -14.86
N SER A 133 10.80 -6.58 -14.93
CA SER A 133 9.83 -5.91 -15.81
C SER A 133 9.17 -4.68 -15.18
N GLU A 134 9.39 -4.45 -13.90
CA GLU A 134 8.72 -3.39 -13.14
C GLU A 134 9.53 -2.11 -13.08
N ALA A 135 8.83 -1.00 -12.97
CA ALA A 135 9.41 0.29 -12.67
C ALA A 135 9.16 0.65 -11.21
N VAL A 136 10.22 0.90 -10.50
CA VAL A 136 10.18 1.17 -9.07
C VAL A 136 10.67 2.58 -8.79
N LEU A 137 9.80 3.38 -8.18
CA LEU A 137 10.14 4.69 -7.63
C LEU A 137 10.45 4.53 -6.15
N GLU A 138 11.64 4.90 -5.74
CA GLU A 138 12.06 4.80 -4.35
C GLU A 138 12.98 5.96 -3.93
N SER A 139 13.20 6.09 -2.64
CA SER A 139 14.14 7.03 -2.05
C SER A 139 14.76 6.40 -0.81
N PRO A 140 16.07 6.60 -0.56
CA PRO A 140 16.73 6.13 0.66
C PRO A 140 16.14 6.70 1.96
N LEU A 141 15.41 7.81 1.86
CA LEU A 141 14.74 8.47 2.98
C LEU A 141 13.28 8.00 3.18
N ALA A 142 12.77 7.18 2.26
CA ALA A 142 11.39 6.70 2.33
C ALA A 142 11.32 5.34 3.01
N HIS A 143 10.24 5.10 3.73
CA HIS A 143 9.94 3.82 4.39
C HIS A 143 9.08 2.89 3.51
N ALA A 144 8.79 3.31 2.28
CA ALA A 144 8.06 2.55 1.28
C ALA A 144 8.62 2.84 -0.11
N ARG A 145 8.39 1.91 -1.04
CA ARG A 145 8.67 2.06 -2.46
C ARG A 145 7.37 1.97 -3.25
N ILE A 146 7.34 2.50 -4.45
CA ILE A 146 6.17 2.49 -5.32
C ILE A 146 6.52 1.74 -6.59
N ILE A 147 5.77 0.68 -6.88
CA ILE A 147 5.82 -0.03 -8.15
C ILE A 147 4.83 0.66 -9.08
N LEU A 148 5.28 1.10 -10.24
CA LEU A 148 4.44 1.76 -11.24
C LEU A 148 3.90 0.69 -12.20
N ASN A 149 2.60 0.44 -12.14
CA ASN A 149 1.93 -0.62 -12.90
C ASN A 149 1.45 -0.14 -14.28
N ASP A 150 1.28 1.18 -14.49
CA ASP A 150 0.91 1.77 -15.77
C ASP A 150 2.02 2.67 -16.31
N CYS A 151 2.52 2.37 -17.51
CA CYS A 151 3.52 3.18 -18.20
C CYS A 151 3.10 4.63 -18.45
N ARG A 152 1.79 4.94 -18.45
CA ARG A 152 1.28 6.32 -18.54
C ARG A 152 1.55 7.14 -17.28
N ALA A 153 1.76 6.50 -16.13
CA ALA A 153 2.21 7.17 -14.93
C ALA A 153 3.62 7.77 -15.12
N TRP A 154 4.39 7.23 -16.05
CA TRP A 154 5.71 7.69 -16.45
C TRP A 154 5.64 8.93 -17.37
N ALA A 155 4.77 8.88 -18.38
CA ALA A 155 4.69 9.92 -19.41
C ALA A 155 4.19 11.28 -18.88
N ARG A 156 3.46 11.28 -17.77
CA ARG A 156 3.00 12.54 -17.13
C ARG A 156 4.07 13.25 -16.30
N GLY A 157 5.17 12.56 -15.96
CA GLY A 157 6.32 13.16 -15.31
C GLY A 157 7.24 13.95 -16.27
N ASP A 158 7.26 13.56 -17.55
CA ASP A 158 8.18 14.12 -18.54
C ASP A 158 7.67 15.39 -19.24
N SER A 159 6.41 15.76 -19.11
CA SER A 159 5.87 16.96 -19.78
C SER A 159 6.17 18.28 -19.04
N SER A 160 7.01 18.24 -18.01
CA SER A 160 7.53 19.43 -17.34
C SER A 160 9.06 19.44 -17.36
N THR A 161 9.66 19.26 -18.52
CA THR A 161 11.05 19.70 -18.73
C THR A 161 11.07 21.21 -18.62
N ALA A 162 11.37 21.67 -17.43
CA ALA A 162 11.78 23.03 -17.19
C ALA A 162 12.95 23.34 -18.13
N SER A 163 12.74 24.26 -19.05
CA SER A 163 13.80 24.95 -19.76
C SER A 163 14.80 25.48 -18.73
N VAL A 164 15.97 24.86 -18.67
CA VAL A 164 17.10 25.36 -17.90
C VAL A 164 17.48 26.69 -18.56
N PRO A 165 17.40 27.84 -17.85
CA PRO A 165 17.88 29.09 -18.42
C PRO A 165 19.41 28.98 -18.56
N SER A 166 19.89 29.02 -19.78
CA SER A 166 21.32 29.12 -20.09
C SER A 166 21.86 30.37 -19.43
N ARG A 167 22.66 30.25 -18.39
CA ARG A 167 23.50 31.35 -17.91
C ARG A 167 24.54 31.63 -18.98
N ARG A 168 24.35 32.72 -19.73
CA ARG A 168 25.42 33.35 -20.48
C ARG A 168 26.42 33.93 -19.48
N ARG A 169 27.67 33.68 -19.75
CA ARG A 169 28.83 34.34 -19.11
C ARG A 169 28.86 35.81 -19.52
#